data_d94596fb996ffe30b8558ebe580f6ff3
#
_entry.id   d94596fb996ffe30b8558ebe580f6ff3
#
_cell.length_a   1.000
_cell.length_b   1.000
_cell.length_c   1.000
_cell.angle_alpha   90.00
_cell.angle_beta   90.00
_cell.angle_gamma   90.00
#
_symmetry.space_group_name_H-M   'P 1'
#
loop_
_entity.id
_entity.type
_entity.pdbx_description
1 polymer ?
#
loop_
_entity_poly.entity_id
_entity_poly.type
_entity_poly.pdbx_seq_one_letter_code
_entity_poly.pdbx_strand_id
1 'polypeptide(L)' 'MEVSITIKGKREPLVFKGDRIDILDFEMEGKKYKQIRYFRKGFSKSEYIDESLIKRITEVKNS' A
#
# COMPACT_ATOMS: atom_id res chain seq x y z
N MET A 1 -6.91 -8.30 7.24
CA MET A 1 -6.77 -6.88 6.93
C MET A 1 -6.55 -6.70 5.44
N GLU A 2 -7.15 -5.70 4.86
CA GLU A 2 -7.06 -5.46 3.44
C GLU A 2 -6.94 -3.96 3.16
N VAL A 3 -6.07 -3.61 2.22
CA VAL A 3 -5.88 -2.23 1.81
C VAL A 3 -5.98 -2.15 0.30
N SER A 4 -6.78 -1.22 -0.20
CA SER A 4 -6.91 -0.95 -1.63
C SER A 4 -6.30 0.42 -1.93
N ILE A 5 -5.48 0.48 -2.96
CA ILE A 5 -4.85 1.73 -3.38
C ILE A 5 -5.23 2.01 -4.82
N THR A 6 -5.94 3.11 -5.02
CA THR A 6 -6.34 3.54 -6.36
C THR A 6 -5.24 4.37 -6.98
N ILE A 7 -4.80 3.96 -8.15
CA ILE A 7 -3.69 4.59 -8.88
C ILE A 7 -4.24 5.38 -10.05
N LYS A 8 -3.71 6.58 -10.25
CA LYS A 8 -4.08 7.42 -11.39
C LYS A 8 -3.82 6.70 -12.70
N GLY A 9 -4.80 6.70 -13.57
CA GLY A 9 -4.69 6.08 -14.90
C GLY A 9 -4.91 4.59 -14.93
N LYS A 10 -5.20 3.95 -13.79
CA LYS A 10 -5.51 2.52 -13.75
C LYS A 10 -6.96 2.31 -13.35
N ARG A 11 -7.61 1.36 -14.01
CA ARG A 11 -9.01 1.05 -13.72
C ARG A 11 -9.20 0.32 -12.42
N GLU A 12 -8.30 -0.60 -12.13
CA GLU A 12 -8.43 -1.43 -10.94
C GLU A 12 -7.45 -1.01 -9.87
N PRO A 13 -7.89 -1.03 -8.60
CA PRO A 13 -6.98 -0.68 -7.51
C PRO A 13 -5.99 -1.81 -7.25
N LEU A 14 -4.87 -1.46 -6.65
CA LEU A 14 -3.95 -2.45 -6.13
C LEU A 14 -4.49 -2.89 -4.77
N VAL A 15 -4.60 -4.19 -4.57
CA VAL A 15 -5.15 -4.73 -3.33
C VAL A 15 -4.09 -5.52 -2.59
N PHE A 16 -3.90 -5.17 -1.32
CA PHE A 16 -2.95 -5.84 -0.43
C PHE A 16 -3.71 -6.53 0.67
N LYS A 17 -3.40 -7.79 0.91
CA LYS A 17 -4.04 -8.58 1.97
C LYS A 17 -2.99 -9.17 2.89
N GLY A 18 -3.29 -9.18 4.16
CA GLY A 18 -2.38 -9.75 5.16
C GLY A 18 -2.99 -9.73 6.54
N ASP A 19 -2.29 -10.35 7.47
CA ASP A 19 -2.70 -10.35 8.88
C ASP A 19 -2.50 -8.97 9.48
N ARG A 20 -1.50 -8.26 8.96
CA ARG A 20 -1.21 -6.90 9.35
C ARG A 20 -0.68 -6.14 8.13
N ILE A 21 -1.07 -4.89 7.99
CA ILE A 21 -0.58 -4.03 6.91
C ILE A 21 -0.21 -2.68 7.52
N ASP A 22 1.03 -2.26 7.26
CA ASP A 22 1.51 -0.95 7.68
C ASP A 22 1.72 -0.10 6.44
N ILE A 23 1.28 1.15 6.50
CA ILE A 23 1.47 2.12 5.43
C ILE A 23 2.38 3.21 5.99
N LEU A 24 3.55 3.33 5.41
CA LEU A 24 4.58 4.23 5.90
C LEU A 24 4.99 5.23 4.82
N ASP A 25 5.45 6.39 5.26
CA ASP A 25 5.99 7.36 4.35
C ASP A 25 7.46 7.03 4.11
N PHE A 26 7.89 7.16 2.86
CA PHE A 26 9.26 6.89 2.48
C PHE A 26 9.71 7.94 1.47
N GLU A 27 10.92 8.45 1.65
CA GLU A 27 11.47 9.43 0.73
C GLU A 27 12.86 8.99 0.28
N MET A 28 13.12 9.10 -1.01
CA MET A 28 14.42 8.77 -1.57
C MET A 28 14.71 9.74 -2.73
N GLU A 29 15.86 10.39 -2.64
CA GLU A 29 16.31 11.32 -3.67
C GLU A 29 15.28 12.40 -4.02
N GLY A 30 14.62 12.92 -3.01
CA GLY A 30 13.63 13.98 -3.19
C GLY A 30 12.26 13.51 -3.65
N LYS A 31 12.09 12.22 -3.86
CA LYS A 31 10.79 11.66 -4.24
C LYS A 31 10.12 11.00 -3.05
N LYS A 32 8.82 11.21 -2.95
CA LYS A 32 8.03 10.63 -1.86
C LYS A 32 7.28 9.41 -2.34
N TYR A 33 7.32 8.36 -1.52
CA TYR A 33 6.67 7.09 -1.80
C TYR A 33 5.85 6.67 -0.58
N LYS A 34 4.86 5.83 -0.82
CA LYS A 34 4.21 5.11 0.26
C LYS A 34 4.78 3.70 0.27
N GLN A 35 5.26 3.27 1.42
CA GLN A 35 5.74 1.92 1.61
C GLN A 35 4.60 1.11 2.21
N ILE A 36 4.18 0.06 1.51
CA ILE A 36 3.13 -0.83 1.98
C ILE A 36 3.81 -2.09 2.44
N ARG A 37 3.81 -2.31 3.75
CA ARG A 37 4.41 -3.50 4.34
C ARG A 37 3.30 -4.40 4.84
N TYR A 38 3.21 -5.58 4.30
CA TYR A 38 2.17 -6.51 4.70
C TYR A 38 2.78 -7.83 5.17
N PHE A 39 2.14 -8.39 6.19
CA PHE A 39 2.62 -9.57 6.89
C PHE A 39 1.62 -10.69 6.72
N ARG A 40 2.10 -11.86 6.34
CA ARG A 40 1.30 -13.07 6.21
C ARG A 40 2.10 -14.22 6.80
N LYS A 41 1.45 -15.03 7.61
CA LYS A 41 1.97 -16.30 8.17
C LYS A 41 3.47 -16.56 7.96
N GLY A 42 4.30 -15.90 8.74
CA GLY A 42 5.74 -16.16 8.75
C GLY A 42 6.56 -15.41 7.72
N PHE A 43 5.96 -14.56 6.90
CA PHE A 43 6.75 -13.73 6.01
C PHE A 43 6.16 -12.33 5.89
N SER A 44 6.98 -11.41 5.42
CA SER A 44 6.55 -10.05 5.16
C SER A 44 7.07 -9.61 3.79
N LYS A 45 6.32 -8.71 3.17
CA LYS A 45 6.74 -8.08 1.92
C LYS A 45 6.51 -6.59 2.02
N SER A 46 7.31 -5.84 1.27
CA SER A 46 7.14 -4.39 1.18
C SER A 46 7.09 -4.00 -0.29
N GLU A 47 6.19 -3.07 -0.59
CA GLU A 47 6.12 -2.49 -1.92
C GLU A 47 6.10 -0.98 -1.79
N TYR A 48 6.70 -0.32 -2.76
CA TYR A 48 6.82 1.13 -2.77
C TYR A 48 6.03 1.69 -3.94
N ILE A 49 5.18 2.67 -3.65
CA ILE A 49 4.34 3.29 -4.67
C ILE A 49 4.60 4.79 -4.63
N ASP A 50 4.88 5.37 -5.81
CA ASP A 50 5.08 6.80 -5.93
C ASP A 50 3.82 7.52 -5.41
N GLU A 51 4.00 8.34 -4.40
CA GLU A 51 2.89 9.04 -3.75
C GLU A 51 2.09 9.89 -4.74
N SER A 52 2.76 10.47 -5.73
CA SER A 52 2.08 11.32 -6.71
C SER A 52 1.10 10.55 -7.60
N LEU A 53 1.23 9.24 -7.67
CA LEU A 53 0.34 8.40 -8.46
C LEU A 53 -0.85 7.90 -7.66
N ILE A 54 -0.82 8.04 -6.36
CA ILE A 54 -1.89 7.53 -5.49
C ILE A 54 -3.06 8.50 -5.49
N LYS A 55 -4.22 8.00 -5.87
CA LYS A 55 -5.46 8.77 -5.84
C LYS A 55 -6.21 8.60 -4.53
N ARG A 56 -6.23 7.38 -4.00
CA ARG A 56 -6.95 7.06 -2.77
C ARG A 56 -6.40 5.80 -2.13
N ILE A 57 -6.40 5.80 -0.81
CA ILE A 57 -6.06 4.60 -0.02
C ILE A 57 -7.28 4.29 0.84
N THR A 58 -7.78 3.06 0.74
CA THR A 58 -8.92 2.60 1.50
C THR A 58 -8.54 1.38 2.33
N GLU A 59 -8.76 1.46 3.62
CA GLU A 59 -8.54 0.33 4.51
C GLU A 59 -9.86 -0.36 4.78
N VAL A 60 -9.87 -1.67 4.58
CA VAL A 60 -11.04 -2.50 4.86
C VAL A 60 -10.69 -3.41 6.03
N LYS A 61 -11.42 -3.25 7.11
CA LYS A 61 -11.24 -4.11 8.27
C LYS A 61 -12.27 -5.22 8.20
N ASN A 62 -11.78 -6.45 8.11
CA ASN A 62 -12.64 -7.61 8.21
C ASN A 62 -12.80 -7.93 9.67
N SER A 63 -14.00 -7.82 10.10
CA SER A 63 -14.35 -8.20 11.47
C SER A 63 -14.59 -9.70 11.54
#